data_40c9fbea0f1ca1ab6f9b17dae40470bd
#
_entry.id   40c9fbea0f1ca1ab6f9b17dae40470bd
#
_cell.length_a   1.000
_cell.length_b   1.000
_cell.length_c   1.000
_cell.angle_alpha   90.00
_cell.angle_beta   90.00
_cell.angle_gamma   90.00
#
_symmetry.space_group_name_H-M   'P 1'
#
loop_
_entity.id
_entity.type
_entity.pdbx_description
1 polymer ?
#
loop_
_entity_poly.entity_id
_entity_poly.type
_entity_poly.pdbx_seq_one_letter_code
_entity_poly.pdbx_strand_id
1 'polypeptide(L)'
;MTNADSPAFESGQSPRLRAPRLPGSVPLLIVGGGIMGLWAAVKAERMGINALLLEAGCLGDGASGGLLGALMPHMPDRWSDKKQFQFDALVALEKHIAELEAETGLSAGYRRCGRIIPLPKPHLRSIAERHERDARENWVSDGRRFHWHVGDSPSVAGWVDDAAGKAGFVLDTLAARVSPRAMITLLSAFLRNARHVRVAEQCRVVSLDPDKGRAVLSSGDEVAFDHVIVANGHGSFALIRDAIGLEPGIVLGQAVKGQAALLDAAADPAMPVVFLNGLYIVPHEDGTVAIGSTSEDCFSDPFSTDEKLEKLLADACAVVPSLGRAPVIERWAGLRPKAVGRDPMVGTLSEYPRLVALSGGFKVSFGLAHYLADAALQAVCGHTPDVPSGFRLQEHVSIAVRTLETSD
;
A
#
# COMPACT_ATOMS: atom_id res chain seq x y z
N MET A 1 -32.11 -62.78 3.59
CA MET A 1 -33.36 -62.04 3.88
C MET A 1 -33.02 -61.15 5.08
N THR A 2 -32.85 -59.90 4.97
CA THR A 2 -33.52 -58.79 4.28
C THR A 2 -32.51 -57.68 4.01
N ASN A 3 -32.56 -57.13 2.79
CA ASN A 3 -31.86 -55.89 2.38
C ASN A 3 -32.41 -54.72 3.20
N ALA A 4 -31.51 -53.83 3.66
CA ALA A 4 -31.87 -52.49 4.13
C ALA A 4 -31.21 -51.48 3.17
N ASP A 5 -32.07 -50.81 2.40
CA ASP A 5 -31.74 -49.70 1.51
C ASP A 5 -31.19 -48.51 2.29
N SER A 6 -30.01 -48.03 1.88
CA SER A 6 -29.51 -46.72 2.29
C SER A 6 -30.05 -45.67 1.35
N PRO A 7 -30.60 -44.54 1.87
CA PRO A 7 -31.04 -43.46 1.00
C PRO A 7 -29.87 -42.69 0.44
N ALA A 8 -29.90 -42.48 -0.88
CA ALA A 8 -29.00 -41.62 -1.61
C ALA A 8 -29.11 -40.18 -1.10
N PHE A 9 -27.99 -39.60 -0.66
CA PHE A 9 -27.89 -38.16 -0.39
C PHE A 9 -27.92 -37.41 -1.73
N GLU A 10 -29.06 -36.77 -2.00
CA GLU A 10 -29.14 -35.78 -3.06
C GLU A 10 -28.18 -34.62 -2.75
N SER A 11 -27.26 -34.34 -3.65
CA SER A 11 -26.35 -33.20 -3.61
C SER A 11 -27.17 -31.91 -3.78
N GLY A 12 -27.60 -31.34 -2.66
CA GLY A 12 -28.21 -30.03 -2.61
C GLY A 12 -27.23 -28.98 -3.13
N GLN A 13 -27.50 -28.47 -4.33
CA GLN A 13 -26.83 -27.28 -4.83
C GLN A 13 -27.15 -26.13 -3.84
N SER A 14 -26.11 -25.65 -3.14
CA SER A 14 -26.20 -24.43 -2.34
C SER A 14 -26.77 -23.30 -3.22
N PRO A 15 -27.73 -22.53 -2.75
CA PRO A 15 -28.29 -21.42 -3.52
C PRO A 15 -27.15 -20.45 -3.83
N ARG A 16 -26.82 -20.27 -5.11
CA ARG A 16 -25.91 -19.22 -5.55
C ARG A 16 -26.50 -17.90 -5.08
N LEU A 17 -25.86 -17.26 -4.11
CA LEU A 17 -26.20 -15.90 -3.73
C LEU A 17 -26.18 -15.07 -5.00
N ARG A 18 -27.32 -14.48 -5.36
CA ARG A 18 -27.43 -13.60 -6.52
C ARG A 18 -26.43 -12.48 -6.31
N ALA A 19 -25.49 -12.33 -7.24
CA ALA A 19 -24.57 -11.20 -7.27
C ALA A 19 -25.37 -9.88 -7.06
N PRO A 20 -24.89 -8.95 -6.25
CA PRO A 20 -25.61 -7.70 -6.03
C PRO A 20 -25.86 -7.02 -7.36
N ARG A 21 -27.11 -6.61 -7.61
CA ARG A 21 -27.47 -5.93 -8.87
C ARG A 21 -26.72 -4.61 -8.92
N LEU A 22 -25.74 -4.52 -9.84
CA LEU A 22 -24.95 -3.32 -10.06
C LEU A 22 -25.81 -2.23 -10.71
N PRO A 23 -25.55 -0.93 -10.44
CA PRO A 23 -26.18 0.15 -11.19
C PRO A 23 -25.67 0.13 -12.64
N GLY A 24 -26.55 0.44 -13.60
CA GLY A 24 -26.16 0.50 -15.02
C GLY A 24 -25.24 1.68 -15.35
N SER A 25 -25.24 2.74 -14.51
CA SER A 25 -24.41 3.93 -14.67
C SER A 25 -24.07 4.56 -13.33
N VAL A 26 -22.86 5.15 -13.23
CA VAL A 26 -22.36 5.90 -12.05
C VAL A 26 -21.56 7.12 -12.48
N PRO A 27 -21.59 8.24 -11.74
CA PRO A 27 -20.71 9.37 -12.00
C PRO A 27 -19.23 9.00 -11.85
N LEU A 28 -18.87 8.24 -10.80
CA LEU A 28 -17.51 7.80 -10.55
C LEU A 28 -17.45 6.29 -10.36
N LEU A 29 -16.63 5.62 -11.16
CA LEU A 29 -16.26 4.23 -10.99
C LEU A 29 -14.87 4.16 -10.36
N ILE A 30 -14.68 3.36 -9.30
CA ILE A 30 -13.38 3.06 -8.70
C ILE A 30 -13.10 1.57 -8.91
N VAL A 31 -12.00 1.24 -9.58
CA VAL A 31 -11.62 -0.15 -9.87
C VAL A 31 -10.48 -0.57 -8.96
N GLY A 32 -10.76 -1.51 -8.06
CA GLY A 32 -9.82 -2.08 -7.09
C GLY A 32 -10.08 -1.63 -5.65
N GLY A 33 -10.22 -2.60 -4.75
CA GLY A 33 -10.49 -2.45 -3.31
C GLY A 33 -9.24 -2.58 -2.42
N GLY A 34 -8.06 -2.26 -2.95
CA GLY A 34 -6.84 -2.10 -2.17
C GLY A 34 -6.78 -0.74 -1.47
N ILE A 35 -5.67 -0.48 -0.75
CA ILE A 35 -5.51 0.75 0.04
C ILE A 35 -5.74 2.04 -0.76
N MET A 36 -5.32 2.08 -2.03
CA MET A 36 -5.50 3.24 -2.91
C MET A 36 -6.98 3.47 -3.24
N GLY A 37 -7.69 2.43 -3.71
CA GLY A 37 -9.10 2.54 -4.06
C GLY A 37 -10.00 2.78 -2.85
N LEU A 38 -9.69 2.17 -1.71
CA LEU A 38 -10.44 2.42 -0.47
C LEU A 38 -10.29 3.87 0.01
N TRP A 39 -9.09 4.46 -0.03
CA TRP A 39 -8.94 5.88 0.28
C TRP A 39 -9.65 6.78 -0.73
N ALA A 40 -9.60 6.45 -2.03
CA ALA A 40 -10.37 7.18 -3.04
C ALA A 40 -11.88 7.12 -2.75
N ALA A 41 -12.40 5.96 -2.35
CA ALA A 41 -13.79 5.78 -1.96
C ALA A 41 -14.16 6.58 -0.69
N VAL A 42 -13.33 6.54 0.36
CA VAL A 42 -13.53 7.32 1.60
C VAL A 42 -13.54 8.82 1.31
N LYS A 43 -12.61 9.30 0.49
CA LYS A 43 -12.54 10.72 0.11
C LYS A 43 -13.73 11.12 -0.77
N ALA A 44 -14.18 10.27 -1.72
CA ALA A 44 -15.37 10.51 -2.51
C ALA A 44 -16.63 10.61 -1.64
N GLU A 45 -16.78 9.73 -0.64
CA GLU A 45 -17.89 9.80 0.33
C GLU A 45 -17.89 11.14 1.08
N ARG A 46 -16.72 11.56 1.60
CA ARG A 46 -16.60 12.85 2.32
C ARG A 46 -16.87 14.08 1.44
N MET A 47 -16.60 13.95 0.13
CA MET A 47 -16.92 15.01 -0.85
C MET A 47 -18.37 14.94 -1.37
N GLY A 48 -19.17 13.95 -0.99
CA GLY A 48 -20.52 13.73 -1.50
C GLY A 48 -20.58 13.29 -2.97
N ILE A 49 -19.51 12.69 -3.50
CA ILE A 49 -19.43 12.21 -4.87
C ILE A 49 -20.03 10.80 -4.93
N ASN A 50 -21.08 10.63 -5.74
CA ASN A 50 -21.67 9.31 -5.95
C ASN A 50 -20.70 8.41 -6.72
N ALA A 51 -20.30 7.29 -6.09
CA ALA A 51 -19.31 6.37 -6.65
C ALA A 51 -19.68 4.90 -6.44
N LEU A 52 -19.13 4.05 -7.31
CA LEU A 52 -19.16 2.60 -7.19
C LEU A 52 -17.72 2.09 -7.15
N LEU A 53 -17.33 1.42 -6.07
CA LEU A 53 -16.06 0.70 -6.00
C LEU A 53 -16.32 -0.77 -6.36
N LEU A 54 -15.57 -1.27 -7.36
CA LEU A 54 -15.57 -2.67 -7.79
C LEU A 54 -14.25 -3.34 -7.39
N GLU A 55 -14.35 -4.44 -6.65
CA GLU A 55 -13.21 -5.29 -6.30
C GLU A 55 -13.35 -6.69 -6.92
N ALA A 56 -12.28 -7.21 -7.47
CA ALA A 56 -12.28 -8.50 -8.16
C ALA A 56 -12.41 -9.72 -7.22
N GLY A 57 -11.87 -9.59 -6.03
CA GLY A 57 -11.92 -10.56 -4.93
C GLY A 57 -12.63 -9.96 -3.72
N CYS A 58 -11.98 -10.04 -2.56
CA CYS A 58 -12.38 -9.33 -1.35
C CYS A 58 -11.54 -8.06 -1.15
N LEU A 59 -12.08 -7.09 -0.42
CA LEU A 59 -11.35 -5.85 -0.10
C LEU A 59 -10.02 -6.18 0.59
N GLY A 60 -8.92 -5.67 0.03
CA GLY A 60 -7.59 -5.86 0.57
C GLY A 60 -6.87 -7.16 0.17
N ASP A 61 -7.48 -8.06 -0.62
CA ASP A 61 -6.88 -9.36 -1.03
C ASP A 61 -5.53 -9.24 -1.75
N GLY A 62 -5.23 -8.08 -2.34
CA GLY A 62 -3.95 -7.83 -3.00
C GLY A 62 -2.80 -7.54 -2.03
N ALA A 63 -1.82 -6.75 -2.49
CA ALA A 63 -0.66 -6.32 -1.68
C ALA A 63 -1.05 -5.61 -0.37
N SER A 64 -2.27 -5.06 -0.30
CA SER A 64 -2.79 -4.36 0.88
C SER A 64 -3.14 -5.28 2.05
N GLY A 65 -3.31 -6.58 1.81
CA GLY A 65 -3.51 -7.60 2.86
C GLY A 65 -2.21 -8.14 3.46
N GLY A 66 -1.07 -7.52 3.17
CA GLY A 66 0.24 -7.90 3.72
C GLY A 66 0.38 -7.65 5.22
N LEU A 67 1.57 -7.94 5.76
CA LEU A 67 1.79 -7.99 7.20
C LEU A 67 2.53 -6.77 7.78
N LEU A 68 3.36 -6.06 6.99
CA LEU A 68 4.34 -5.11 7.55
C LEU A 68 3.74 -3.80 8.05
N GLY A 69 3.16 -3.00 7.18
CA GLY A 69 2.58 -1.70 7.55
C GLY A 69 3.56 -0.65 8.04
N ALA A 70 4.83 -0.76 7.72
CA ALA A 70 5.84 0.23 8.05
C ALA A 70 5.64 1.52 7.24
N LEU A 71 5.50 2.65 7.92
CA LEU A 71 5.33 3.99 7.36
C LEU A 71 6.66 4.75 7.48
N MET A 72 7.52 4.57 6.47
CA MET A 72 8.90 5.05 6.52
C MET A 72 9.06 6.36 5.74
N PRO A 73 9.57 7.42 6.37
CA PRO A 73 9.96 8.61 5.65
C PRO A 73 11.17 8.37 4.75
N HIS A 74 11.25 9.15 3.68
CA HIS A 74 12.51 9.30 2.94
C HIS A 74 13.59 9.90 3.84
N MET A 75 14.85 9.63 3.49
CA MET A 75 15.98 10.26 4.18
C MET A 75 15.91 11.78 4.03
N PRO A 76 16.26 12.56 5.06
CA PRO A 76 16.06 14.00 5.08
C PRO A 76 17.01 14.80 4.18
N ASP A 77 18.02 14.14 3.59
CA ASP A 77 18.99 14.75 2.66
C ASP A 77 18.36 15.09 1.29
N ARG A 78 19.01 15.97 0.54
CA ARG A 78 18.61 16.31 -0.85
C ARG A 78 17.11 16.53 -0.97
N TRP A 79 16.59 17.46 -0.16
CA TRP A 79 15.16 17.74 -0.10
C TRP A 79 14.59 18.09 -1.47
N SER A 80 13.38 17.64 -1.76
CA SER A 80 12.70 17.80 -3.04
C SER A 80 11.19 17.75 -2.84
N ASP A 81 10.42 18.21 -3.83
CA ASP A 81 8.95 18.18 -3.81
C ASP A 81 8.41 16.79 -3.50
N LYS A 82 9.06 15.74 -4.01
CA LYS A 82 8.72 14.35 -3.73
C LYS A 82 8.88 13.99 -2.26
N LYS A 83 9.94 14.44 -1.61
CA LYS A 83 10.17 14.20 -0.18
C LYS A 83 9.25 15.05 0.68
N GLN A 84 8.98 16.30 0.25
CA GLN A 84 8.00 17.16 0.88
C GLN A 84 6.61 16.54 0.83
N PHE A 85 6.15 16.10 -0.35
CA PHE A 85 4.86 15.44 -0.50
C PHE A 85 4.71 14.22 0.42
N GLN A 86 5.75 13.37 0.51
CA GLN A 86 5.73 12.22 1.41
C GLN A 86 5.71 12.64 2.88
N PHE A 87 6.49 13.66 3.25
CA PHE A 87 6.55 14.18 4.60
C PHE A 87 5.16 14.69 5.03
N ASP A 88 4.54 15.54 4.23
CA ASP A 88 3.22 16.11 4.50
C ASP A 88 2.15 15.02 4.60
N ALA A 89 2.19 14.05 3.70
CA ALA A 89 1.30 12.89 3.76
C ALA A 89 1.47 12.09 5.05
N LEU A 90 2.70 11.76 5.46
CA LEU A 90 2.96 11.01 6.69
C LEU A 90 2.53 11.77 7.95
N VAL A 91 2.66 13.10 7.96
CA VAL A 91 2.21 13.94 9.07
C VAL A 91 0.68 13.99 9.15
N ALA A 92 0.02 14.22 8.01
CA ALA A 92 -1.44 14.34 7.94
C ALA A 92 -2.18 13.01 8.19
N LEU A 93 -1.56 11.88 7.87
CA LEU A 93 -2.18 10.55 8.00
C LEU A 93 -2.66 10.26 9.43
N GLU A 94 -1.92 10.73 10.43
CA GLU A 94 -2.26 10.56 11.85
C GLU A 94 -3.65 11.11 12.18
N LYS A 95 -3.96 12.31 11.69
CA LYS A 95 -5.28 12.94 11.86
C LYS A 95 -6.37 12.18 11.12
N HIS A 96 -6.14 11.82 9.87
CA HIS A 96 -7.13 11.10 9.06
C HIS A 96 -7.50 9.74 9.66
N ILE A 97 -6.52 9.02 10.21
CA ILE A 97 -6.78 7.75 10.90
C ILE A 97 -7.58 8.00 12.17
N ALA A 98 -7.17 8.96 13.02
CA ALA A 98 -7.87 9.26 14.26
C ALA A 98 -9.35 9.63 14.04
N GLU A 99 -9.65 10.39 12.97
CA GLU A 99 -11.03 10.70 12.57
C GLU A 99 -11.82 9.43 12.23
N LEU A 100 -11.26 8.54 11.41
CA LEU A 100 -11.93 7.29 11.02
C LEU A 100 -12.09 6.32 12.21
N GLU A 101 -11.11 6.24 13.10
CA GLU A 101 -11.19 5.45 14.34
C GLU A 101 -12.30 5.96 15.25
N ALA A 102 -12.45 7.30 15.38
CA ALA A 102 -13.53 7.90 16.16
C ALA A 102 -14.91 7.65 15.54
N GLU A 103 -15.03 7.67 14.20
CA GLU A 103 -16.29 7.44 13.49
C GLU A 103 -16.71 5.96 13.49
N THR A 104 -15.76 5.04 13.48
CA THR A 104 -16.06 3.59 13.33
C THR A 104 -15.95 2.80 14.62
N GLY A 105 -15.26 3.30 15.63
CA GLY A 105 -14.91 2.57 16.86
C GLY A 105 -13.87 1.47 16.66
N LEU A 106 -13.22 1.40 15.50
CA LEU A 106 -12.17 0.42 15.17
C LEU A 106 -10.80 1.08 15.21
N SER A 107 -9.72 0.29 15.38
CA SER A 107 -8.35 0.77 15.32
C SER A 107 -7.65 0.29 14.04
N ALA A 108 -6.86 1.17 13.43
CA ALA A 108 -5.93 0.82 12.36
C ALA A 108 -4.61 0.22 12.89
N GLY A 109 -4.42 0.19 14.20
CA GLY A 109 -3.13 -0.13 14.80
C GLY A 109 -2.06 0.91 14.48
N TYR A 110 -2.45 2.16 14.21
CA TYR A 110 -1.51 3.23 13.92
C TYR A 110 -0.76 3.67 15.17
N ARG A 111 0.56 3.80 15.03
CA ARG A 111 1.39 4.42 16.08
C ARG A 111 2.60 5.09 15.45
N ARG A 112 2.88 6.33 15.88
CA ARG A 112 4.14 7.01 15.57
C ARG A 112 5.18 6.56 16.59
N CYS A 113 5.69 5.35 16.39
CA CYS A 113 6.65 4.70 17.29
C CYS A 113 8.11 5.02 16.97
N GLY A 114 8.36 5.69 15.85
CA GLY A 114 9.72 5.94 15.35
C GLY A 114 10.35 4.71 14.70
N ARG A 115 11.62 4.90 14.28
CA ARG A 115 12.42 3.85 13.64
C ARG A 115 13.84 3.85 14.18
N ILE A 116 14.36 2.68 14.53
CA ILE A 116 15.77 2.46 14.81
C ILE A 116 16.46 1.97 13.55
N ILE A 117 17.60 2.58 13.21
CA ILE A 117 18.48 2.15 12.14
C ILE A 117 19.86 1.85 12.73
N PRO A 118 20.26 0.57 12.87
CA PRO A 118 21.61 0.21 13.25
C PRO A 118 22.64 0.68 12.22
N LEU A 119 23.77 1.16 12.65
CA LEU A 119 24.89 1.61 11.83
C LEU A 119 26.06 0.61 11.93
N PRO A 120 26.10 -0.43 11.08
CA PRO A 120 27.12 -1.48 11.21
C PRO A 120 28.52 -1.05 10.79
N LYS A 121 28.68 0.09 10.08
CA LYS A 121 29.97 0.54 9.54
C LYS A 121 30.21 2.02 9.83
N PRO A 122 31.48 2.45 10.12
CA PRO A 122 31.82 3.83 10.50
C PRO A 122 31.36 4.91 9.51
N HIS A 123 31.47 4.66 8.19
CA HIS A 123 31.05 5.65 7.18
C HIS A 123 29.53 5.94 7.20
N LEU A 124 28.71 4.98 7.66
CA LEU A 124 27.27 5.18 7.81
C LEU A 124 26.94 6.19 8.91
N ARG A 125 27.77 6.25 9.97
CA ARG A 125 27.61 7.25 11.03
C ARG A 125 27.78 8.66 10.50
N SER A 126 28.84 8.90 9.74
CA SER A 126 29.07 10.23 9.14
C SER A 126 27.96 10.66 8.19
N ILE A 127 27.32 9.69 7.49
CA ILE A 127 26.12 9.94 6.69
C ILE A 127 24.92 10.29 7.59
N ALA A 128 24.71 9.50 8.65
CA ALA A 128 23.59 9.71 9.58
C ALA A 128 23.69 11.07 10.30
N GLU A 129 24.88 11.52 10.68
CA GLU A 129 25.12 12.83 11.29
C GLU A 129 24.83 14.00 10.32
N ARG A 130 25.03 13.81 8.99
CA ARG A 130 24.56 14.78 8.01
C ARG A 130 23.04 14.82 7.95
N HIS A 131 22.40 13.63 7.90
CA HIS A 131 20.93 13.53 7.92
C HIS A 131 20.32 14.13 9.17
N GLU A 132 20.99 14.08 10.32
CA GLU A 132 20.52 14.75 11.54
C GLU A 132 20.44 16.27 11.37
N ARG A 133 21.41 16.89 10.67
CA ARG A 133 21.38 18.33 10.34
C ARG A 133 20.25 18.62 9.34
N ASP A 134 20.17 17.83 8.27
CA ASP A 134 19.15 18.00 7.22
C ASP A 134 17.73 17.85 7.80
N ALA A 135 17.51 16.94 8.75
CA ALA A 135 16.21 16.75 9.40
C ALA A 135 15.79 17.97 10.25
N ARG A 136 16.74 18.69 10.86
CA ARG A 136 16.44 19.91 11.64
C ARG A 136 15.82 21.00 10.75
N GLU A 137 16.17 21.04 9.48
CA GLU A 137 15.66 22.01 8.49
C GLU A 137 14.38 21.50 7.84
N ASN A 138 14.35 20.21 7.43
CA ASN A 138 13.35 19.68 6.53
C ASN A 138 12.15 19.02 7.24
N TRP A 139 12.31 18.52 8.48
CA TRP A 139 11.27 17.76 9.18
C TRP A 139 10.50 18.62 10.19
N VAL A 140 9.91 19.71 9.68
CA VAL A 140 9.12 20.68 10.47
C VAL A 140 7.78 20.91 9.76
N SER A 141 6.66 20.78 10.48
CA SER A 141 5.31 21.05 10.00
C SER A 141 4.47 21.66 11.12
N ASP A 142 3.85 22.81 10.88
CA ASP A 142 2.92 23.51 11.80
C ASP A 142 3.44 23.64 13.25
N GLY A 143 4.72 24.00 13.37
CA GLY A 143 5.39 24.12 14.69
C GLY A 143 5.77 22.78 15.33
N ARG A 144 5.38 21.65 14.74
CA ARG A 144 5.78 20.31 15.16
C ARG A 144 7.09 19.94 14.47
N ARG A 145 8.06 19.44 15.25
CA ARG A 145 9.38 19.04 14.77
C ARG A 145 9.58 17.55 14.96
N PHE A 146 10.10 16.88 13.91
CA PHE A 146 10.53 15.50 13.98
C PHE A 146 12.06 15.43 13.96
N HIS A 147 12.61 14.38 14.55
CA HIS A 147 14.04 14.27 14.79
C HIS A 147 14.62 13.05 14.10
N TRP A 148 15.83 13.22 13.61
CA TRP A 148 16.73 12.16 13.24
C TRP A 148 17.91 12.27 14.21
N HIS A 149 17.98 11.39 15.19
CA HIS A 149 18.96 11.45 16.28
C HIS A 149 19.98 10.33 16.14
N VAL A 150 21.29 10.66 16.20
CA VAL A 150 22.40 9.69 16.16
C VAL A 150 22.95 9.48 17.54
N GLY A 151 22.98 8.23 18.00
CA GLY A 151 23.50 7.83 19.32
C GLY A 151 24.46 6.65 19.27
N ASP A 152 25.11 6.36 20.37
CA ASP A 152 26.04 5.23 20.49
C ASP A 152 25.33 3.92 20.87
N SER A 153 24.12 4.02 21.44
CA SER A 153 23.30 2.88 21.86
C SER A 153 21.90 2.98 21.24
N PRO A 154 21.16 1.88 21.12
CA PRO A 154 19.78 1.92 20.66
C PRO A 154 18.92 2.73 21.64
N SER A 155 17.92 3.45 21.12
CA SER A 155 17.02 4.29 21.92
C SER A 155 16.20 3.54 22.96
N VAL A 156 16.03 2.22 22.76
CA VAL A 156 15.34 1.31 23.68
C VAL A 156 16.27 0.15 24.00
N ALA A 157 16.71 0.09 25.26
CA ALA A 157 17.61 -0.96 25.73
C ALA A 157 16.96 -2.35 25.60
N GLY A 158 17.72 -3.32 25.09
CA GLY A 158 17.28 -4.71 24.95
C GLY A 158 16.32 -4.99 23.79
N TRP A 159 15.93 -3.97 23.00
CA TRP A 159 15.14 -4.19 21.79
C TRP A 159 16.05 -4.61 20.62
N VAL A 160 17.06 -3.85 20.30
CA VAL A 160 18.03 -4.15 19.24
C VAL A 160 19.36 -4.55 19.87
N ASP A 161 20.01 -5.57 19.32
CA ASP A 161 21.34 -5.99 19.76
C ASP A 161 22.40 -4.90 19.48
N ASP A 162 23.20 -4.56 20.46
CA ASP A 162 24.26 -3.55 20.32
C ASP A 162 25.26 -3.92 19.21
N ALA A 163 25.49 -5.20 18.96
CA ALA A 163 26.37 -5.67 17.91
C ALA A 163 25.87 -5.36 16.49
N ALA A 164 24.58 -5.09 16.31
CA ALA A 164 24.02 -4.68 15.02
C ALA A 164 24.44 -3.25 14.63
N GLY A 165 24.75 -2.40 15.62
CA GLY A 165 25.10 -0.99 15.44
C GLY A 165 26.52 -0.65 15.89
N LYS A 166 27.55 -1.35 15.39
CA LYS A 166 28.97 -1.13 15.81
C LYS A 166 29.47 0.31 15.67
N ALA A 167 28.85 1.11 14.81
CA ALA A 167 29.14 2.52 14.62
C ALA A 167 28.05 3.44 15.21
N GLY A 168 27.09 2.91 15.95
CA GLY A 168 25.99 3.61 16.58
C GLY A 168 24.63 3.27 15.98
N PHE A 169 23.65 4.07 16.33
CA PHE A 169 22.24 3.89 15.95
C PHE A 169 21.62 5.23 15.58
N VAL A 170 20.62 5.18 14.74
CA VAL A 170 19.72 6.31 14.49
C VAL A 170 18.38 6.00 15.12
N LEU A 171 17.78 7.00 15.76
CA LEU A 171 16.34 7.06 16.01
C LEU A 171 15.74 8.18 15.16
N ASP A 172 14.82 7.84 14.24
CA ASP A 172 13.95 8.84 13.64
C ASP A 172 12.57 8.81 14.32
N THR A 173 12.02 9.98 14.59
CA THR A 173 10.73 10.12 15.26
C THR A 173 9.56 10.37 14.29
N LEU A 174 9.82 10.47 12.99
CA LEU A 174 8.80 10.67 11.96
C LEU A 174 8.18 9.36 11.51
N ALA A 175 8.93 8.27 11.52
CA ALA A 175 8.43 6.96 11.16
C ALA A 175 7.27 6.50 12.06
N ALA A 176 6.36 5.77 11.44
CA ALA A 176 5.17 5.22 12.10
C ALA A 176 4.90 3.80 11.58
N ARG A 177 3.87 3.16 12.12
CA ARG A 177 3.32 1.90 11.61
C ARG A 177 1.81 1.91 11.59
N VAL A 178 1.23 1.01 10.81
CA VAL A 178 -0.18 0.59 10.88
C VAL A 178 -0.23 -0.94 10.83
N SER A 179 -1.33 -1.54 11.25
CA SER A 179 -1.66 -2.89 10.82
C SER A 179 -2.33 -2.82 9.45
N PRO A 180 -1.74 -3.37 8.37
CA PRO A 180 -2.34 -3.25 7.04
C PRO A 180 -3.78 -3.76 6.97
N ARG A 181 -4.05 -4.93 7.55
CA ARG A 181 -5.38 -5.54 7.57
C ARG A 181 -6.38 -4.78 8.44
N ALA A 182 -5.93 -4.25 9.58
CA ALA A 182 -6.77 -3.42 10.42
C ALA A 182 -7.13 -2.10 9.73
N MET A 183 -6.20 -1.50 8.97
CA MET A 183 -6.48 -0.33 8.14
C MET A 183 -7.53 -0.62 7.05
N ILE A 184 -7.40 -1.76 6.33
CA ILE A 184 -8.40 -2.18 5.34
C ILE A 184 -9.76 -2.38 6.03
N THR A 185 -9.80 -3.02 7.20
CA THR A 185 -11.02 -3.23 7.98
C THR A 185 -11.65 -1.90 8.41
N LEU A 186 -10.85 -0.94 8.86
CA LEU A 186 -11.29 0.40 9.26
C LEU A 186 -11.95 1.15 8.10
N LEU A 187 -11.27 1.24 6.94
CA LEU A 187 -11.78 1.90 5.75
C LEU A 187 -13.05 1.22 5.22
N SER A 188 -13.07 -0.11 5.23
CA SER A 188 -14.24 -0.90 4.82
C SER A 188 -15.44 -0.70 5.77
N ALA A 189 -15.19 -0.58 7.07
CA ALA A 189 -16.23 -0.32 8.05
C ALA A 189 -16.85 1.07 7.88
N PHE A 190 -16.04 2.08 7.62
CA PHE A 190 -16.52 3.42 7.28
C PHE A 190 -17.42 3.37 6.03
N LEU A 191 -16.97 2.69 4.96
CA LEU A 191 -17.70 2.62 3.68
C LEU A 191 -19.01 1.79 3.78
N ARG A 192 -19.14 0.87 4.74
CA ARG A 192 -20.42 0.16 4.96
C ARG A 192 -21.56 1.07 5.34
N ASN A 193 -21.28 2.22 5.94
CA ASN A 193 -22.25 3.23 6.33
C ASN A 193 -22.31 4.41 5.35
N ALA A 194 -21.60 4.33 4.21
CA ALA A 194 -21.54 5.37 3.20
C ALA A 194 -22.90 5.63 2.55
N ARG A 195 -23.19 6.88 2.22
CA ARG A 195 -24.42 7.34 1.55
C ARG A 195 -24.21 7.53 0.05
N HIS A 196 -23.01 7.92 -0.34
CA HIS A 196 -22.65 8.26 -1.72
C HIS A 196 -21.86 7.15 -2.40
N VAL A 197 -21.10 6.35 -1.64
CA VAL A 197 -20.27 5.29 -2.19
C VAL A 197 -20.89 3.92 -1.95
N ARG A 198 -20.96 3.12 -3.02
CA ARG A 198 -21.31 1.70 -2.95
C ARG A 198 -20.08 0.86 -3.22
N VAL A 199 -19.94 -0.25 -2.52
CA VAL A 199 -18.86 -1.22 -2.70
C VAL A 199 -19.46 -2.53 -3.19
N ALA A 200 -18.84 -3.13 -4.22
CA ALA A 200 -19.19 -4.46 -4.70
C ALA A 200 -17.92 -5.30 -4.88
N GLU A 201 -17.88 -6.41 -4.16
CA GLU A 201 -16.84 -7.42 -4.23
C GLU A 201 -17.19 -8.50 -5.26
N GLN A 202 -16.23 -9.35 -5.63
CA GLN A 202 -16.36 -10.40 -6.64
C GLN A 202 -16.75 -9.85 -8.03
N CYS A 203 -16.36 -8.61 -8.32
CA CYS A 203 -16.71 -7.85 -9.52
C CYS A 203 -15.43 -7.43 -10.27
N ARG A 204 -14.88 -8.34 -11.05
CA ARG A 204 -13.64 -8.09 -11.81
C ARG A 204 -13.91 -7.28 -13.06
N VAL A 205 -13.35 -6.07 -13.16
CA VAL A 205 -13.31 -5.30 -14.42
C VAL A 205 -12.21 -5.87 -15.31
N VAL A 206 -12.56 -6.16 -16.57
CA VAL A 206 -11.66 -6.76 -17.57
C VAL A 206 -11.28 -5.80 -18.69
N SER A 207 -12.12 -4.81 -18.98
CA SER A 207 -11.78 -3.77 -19.94
C SER A 207 -12.46 -2.45 -19.61
N LEU A 208 -11.87 -1.36 -20.11
CA LEU A 208 -12.36 0.00 -20.00
C LEU A 208 -12.36 0.65 -21.37
N ASP A 209 -13.42 1.36 -21.68
CA ASP A 209 -13.54 2.24 -22.85
C ASP A 209 -13.81 3.67 -22.32
N PRO A 210 -12.77 4.47 -22.08
CA PRO A 210 -12.93 5.81 -21.51
C PRO A 210 -13.62 6.79 -22.44
N ASP A 211 -13.55 6.58 -23.77
CA ASP A 211 -14.22 7.43 -24.75
C ASP A 211 -15.74 7.28 -24.66
N LYS A 212 -16.21 6.04 -24.50
CA LYS A 212 -17.64 5.73 -24.31
C LYS A 212 -18.08 5.77 -22.84
N GLY A 213 -17.14 5.92 -21.90
CA GLY A 213 -17.44 5.87 -20.47
C GLY A 213 -18.01 4.52 -20.05
N ARG A 214 -17.35 3.40 -20.44
CA ARG A 214 -17.86 2.04 -20.21
C ARG A 214 -16.82 1.11 -19.65
N ALA A 215 -17.21 0.35 -18.63
CA ALA A 215 -16.45 -0.74 -18.05
C ALA A 215 -17.15 -2.07 -18.31
N VAL A 216 -16.40 -3.11 -18.68
CA VAL A 216 -16.89 -4.48 -18.87
C VAL A 216 -16.33 -5.35 -17.75
N LEU A 217 -17.20 -6.13 -17.11
CA LEU A 217 -16.86 -7.07 -16.07
C LEU A 217 -16.65 -8.49 -16.64
N SER A 218 -15.94 -9.32 -15.90
CA SER A 218 -15.73 -10.74 -16.25
C SER A 218 -17.02 -11.57 -16.33
N SER A 219 -18.12 -11.11 -15.74
CA SER A 219 -19.45 -11.68 -15.86
C SER A 219 -20.12 -11.38 -17.21
N GLY A 220 -19.60 -10.43 -17.97
CA GLY A 220 -20.21 -9.86 -19.16
C GLY A 220 -21.12 -8.67 -18.88
N ASP A 221 -21.34 -8.33 -17.62
CA ASP A 221 -22.07 -7.12 -17.26
C ASP A 221 -21.28 -5.86 -17.63
N GLU A 222 -21.99 -4.77 -17.87
CA GLU A 222 -21.42 -3.48 -18.20
C GLU A 222 -21.86 -2.41 -17.19
N VAL A 223 -20.96 -1.48 -16.87
CA VAL A 223 -21.23 -0.29 -16.04
C VAL A 223 -20.78 0.94 -16.82
N ALA A 224 -21.72 1.87 -17.07
CA ALA A 224 -21.37 3.18 -17.63
C ALA A 224 -20.84 4.11 -16.52
N PHE A 225 -19.91 5.01 -16.89
CA PHE A 225 -19.32 5.97 -15.95
C PHE A 225 -19.03 7.31 -16.63
N ASP A 226 -19.05 8.38 -15.83
CA ASP A 226 -18.54 9.68 -16.28
C ASP A 226 -17.01 9.74 -16.11
N HIS A 227 -16.49 9.24 -14.96
CA HIS A 227 -15.06 9.10 -14.70
C HIS A 227 -14.75 7.73 -14.08
N VAL A 228 -13.52 7.24 -14.31
CA VAL A 228 -13.01 6.01 -13.69
C VAL A 228 -11.66 6.25 -13.03
N ILE A 229 -11.52 5.83 -11.76
CA ILE A 229 -10.22 5.74 -11.07
C ILE A 229 -9.76 4.29 -11.14
N VAL A 230 -8.57 4.06 -11.72
CA VAL A 230 -7.96 2.72 -11.86
C VAL A 230 -6.94 2.50 -10.75
N ALA A 231 -7.34 1.71 -9.74
CA ALA A 231 -6.59 1.49 -8.49
C ALA A 231 -6.39 -0.01 -8.16
N ASN A 232 -6.43 -0.90 -9.17
CA ASN A 232 -6.38 -2.35 -9.00
C ASN A 232 -4.95 -2.93 -8.93
N GLY A 233 -4.05 -2.23 -8.24
CA GLY A 233 -2.70 -2.70 -7.95
C GLY A 233 -1.86 -2.89 -9.21
N HIS A 234 -1.14 -4.01 -9.32
CA HIS A 234 -0.32 -4.30 -10.51
C HIS A 234 -1.16 -4.52 -11.77
N GLY A 235 -2.42 -4.92 -11.63
CA GLY A 235 -3.35 -5.03 -12.76
C GLY A 235 -3.72 -3.68 -13.40
N SER A 236 -3.49 -2.56 -12.71
CA SER A 236 -3.71 -1.22 -13.26
C SER A 236 -2.89 -0.96 -14.50
N PHE A 237 -1.67 -1.47 -14.57
CA PHE A 237 -0.74 -1.15 -15.66
C PHE A 237 -1.25 -1.64 -17.01
N ALA A 238 -1.67 -2.90 -17.08
CA ALA A 238 -2.26 -3.45 -18.31
C ALA A 238 -3.61 -2.80 -18.62
N LEU A 239 -4.48 -2.65 -17.61
CA LEU A 239 -5.82 -2.10 -17.81
C LEU A 239 -5.77 -0.64 -18.31
N ILE A 240 -4.87 0.19 -17.80
CA ILE A 240 -4.65 1.57 -18.26
C ILE A 240 -4.07 1.55 -19.68
N ARG A 241 -2.98 0.79 -19.91
CA ARG A 241 -2.32 0.69 -21.23
C ARG A 241 -3.34 0.37 -22.32
N ASP A 242 -4.15 -0.66 -22.10
CA ASP A 242 -5.12 -1.15 -23.08
C ASP A 242 -6.27 -0.14 -23.29
N ALA A 243 -6.72 0.52 -22.20
CA ALA A 243 -7.80 1.50 -22.24
C ALA A 243 -7.42 2.79 -22.99
N ILE A 244 -6.13 3.18 -22.97
CA ILE A 244 -5.63 4.37 -23.71
C ILE A 244 -4.96 4.02 -25.05
N GLY A 245 -5.10 2.76 -25.51
CA GLY A 245 -4.65 2.34 -26.82
C GLY A 245 -3.14 2.31 -27.02
N LEU A 246 -2.34 2.16 -25.96
CA LEU A 246 -0.88 2.01 -26.09
C LEU A 246 -0.52 0.61 -26.62
N GLU A 247 0.56 0.54 -27.37
CA GLU A 247 1.13 -0.70 -27.90
C GLU A 247 1.37 -1.75 -26.79
N PRO A 248 1.13 -3.05 -27.02
CA PRO A 248 1.31 -4.11 -26.02
C PRO A 248 2.73 -4.18 -25.42
N GLY A 249 3.76 -3.75 -26.17
CA GLY A 249 5.15 -3.68 -25.69
C GLY A 249 5.45 -2.54 -24.69
N ILE A 250 4.53 -1.57 -24.56
CA ILE A 250 4.71 -0.46 -23.62
C ILE A 250 4.32 -0.93 -22.20
N VAL A 251 5.29 -0.90 -21.30
CA VAL A 251 5.14 -1.38 -19.92
C VAL A 251 5.08 -0.20 -18.95
N LEU A 252 3.89 0.09 -18.40
CA LEU A 252 3.70 1.17 -17.42
C LEU A 252 4.19 0.80 -16.02
N GLY A 253 4.45 -0.47 -15.76
CA GLY A 253 4.95 -0.98 -14.50
C GLY A 253 4.86 -2.49 -14.42
N GLN A 254 5.35 -3.04 -13.31
CA GLN A 254 5.41 -4.49 -13.11
C GLN A 254 4.99 -4.90 -11.69
N ALA A 255 4.64 -6.16 -11.55
CA ALA A 255 4.46 -6.80 -10.26
C ALA A 255 5.83 -7.12 -9.64
N VAL A 256 6.01 -6.81 -8.36
CA VAL A 256 7.20 -7.19 -7.58
C VAL A 256 6.76 -8.03 -6.40
N LYS A 257 7.21 -9.27 -6.36
CA LYS A 257 6.91 -10.18 -5.25
C LYS A 257 7.61 -9.72 -3.97
N GLY A 258 6.89 -9.81 -2.86
CA GLY A 258 7.42 -9.60 -1.52
C GLY A 258 6.93 -10.67 -0.57
N GLN A 259 7.83 -11.14 0.29
CA GLN A 259 7.54 -12.13 1.31
C GLN A 259 7.69 -11.50 2.69
N ALA A 260 6.86 -11.91 3.63
CA ALA A 260 6.87 -11.48 5.03
C ALA A 260 6.38 -12.60 5.95
N ALA A 261 6.72 -12.50 7.23
CA ALA A 261 6.21 -13.38 8.27
C ALA A 261 5.69 -12.58 9.46
N LEU A 262 4.74 -13.16 10.21
CA LEU A 262 4.23 -12.65 11.46
C LEU A 262 4.63 -13.60 12.59
N LEU A 263 5.16 -13.05 13.66
CA LEU A 263 5.61 -13.77 14.85
C LEU A 263 4.73 -13.39 16.04
N ASP A 264 4.39 -14.38 16.85
CA ASP A 264 3.80 -14.16 18.19
C ASP A 264 4.94 -13.93 19.20
N ALA A 265 5.31 -12.66 19.35
CA ALA A 265 6.51 -12.26 20.11
C ALA A 265 6.19 -11.63 21.46
N ALA A 266 4.92 -11.38 21.78
CA ALA A 266 4.49 -10.62 22.95
C ALA A 266 5.29 -9.31 23.12
N ALA A 267 5.61 -8.64 21.99
CA ALA A 267 6.40 -7.42 21.99
C ALA A 267 5.59 -6.24 22.52
N ASP A 268 6.28 -5.33 23.22
CA ASP A 268 5.64 -4.06 23.59
C ASP A 268 5.30 -3.26 22.33
N PRO A 269 4.04 -2.90 22.11
CA PRO A 269 3.61 -2.14 20.93
C PRO A 269 4.23 -0.73 20.84
N ALA A 270 4.89 -0.24 21.90
CA ALA A 270 5.62 1.03 21.88
C ALA A 270 7.02 0.92 21.26
N MET A 271 7.52 -0.30 20.99
CA MET A 271 8.82 -0.49 20.37
C MET A 271 8.90 0.18 19.00
N PRO A 272 10.01 0.90 18.70
CA PRO A 272 10.25 1.45 17.38
C PRO A 272 10.38 0.35 16.31
N VAL A 273 9.97 0.66 15.10
CA VAL A 273 10.29 -0.18 13.95
C VAL A 273 11.79 -0.26 13.76
N VAL A 274 12.33 -1.43 13.42
CA VAL A 274 13.74 -1.57 13.07
C VAL A 274 13.89 -1.69 11.56
N PHE A 275 14.87 -0.97 11.00
CA PHE A 275 15.20 -1.03 9.57
C PHE A 275 16.70 -1.23 9.37
N LEU A 276 17.08 -2.27 8.64
CA LEU A 276 18.47 -2.53 8.27
C LEU A 276 18.55 -3.21 6.90
N ASN A 277 19.16 -2.56 5.90
CA ASN A 277 19.43 -3.14 4.57
C ASN A 277 18.21 -3.82 3.89
N GLY A 278 17.03 -3.22 4.01
CA GLY A 278 15.80 -3.77 3.43
C GLY A 278 15.02 -4.73 4.34
N LEU A 279 15.61 -5.16 5.45
CA LEU A 279 14.90 -5.84 6.52
C LEU A 279 14.08 -4.81 7.33
N TYR A 280 12.82 -5.14 7.57
CA TYR A 280 11.91 -4.42 8.45
C TYR A 280 11.46 -5.35 9.57
N ILE A 281 11.48 -4.86 10.81
CA ILE A 281 10.92 -5.54 11.99
C ILE A 281 9.90 -4.56 12.56
N VAL A 282 8.62 -4.93 12.52
CA VAL A 282 7.49 -4.04 12.81
C VAL A 282 6.67 -4.64 13.95
N PRO A 283 6.79 -4.13 15.17
CA PRO A 283 5.90 -4.52 16.27
C PRO A 283 4.50 -3.93 16.03
N HIS A 284 3.45 -4.73 16.30
CA HIS A 284 2.05 -4.35 16.18
C HIS A 284 1.38 -4.16 17.54
N GLU A 285 0.17 -3.57 17.56
CA GLU A 285 -0.57 -3.26 18.79
C GLU A 285 -0.97 -4.52 19.59
N ASP A 286 -1.15 -5.64 18.90
CA ASP A 286 -1.51 -6.93 19.51
C ASP A 286 -0.31 -7.72 20.05
N GLY A 287 0.89 -7.14 20.04
CA GLY A 287 2.13 -7.79 20.48
C GLY A 287 2.78 -8.70 19.44
N THR A 288 2.18 -8.87 18.27
CA THR A 288 2.82 -9.57 17.16
C THR A 288 3.93 -8.72 16.54
N VAL A 289 4.88 -9.36 15.86
CA VAL A 289 5.95 -8.68 15.12
C VAL A 289 5.99 -9.17 13.69
N ALA A 290 5.82 -8.25 12.74
CA ALA A 290 5.96 -8.56 11.33
C ALA A 290 7.41 -8.38 10.86
N ILE A 291 7.93 -9.37 10.14
CA ILE A 291 9.27 -9.37 9.55
C ILE A 291 9.17 -9.44 8.03
N GLY A 292 9.93 -8.63 7.34
CA GLY A 292 9.99 -8.60 5.87
C GLY A 292 10.86 -7.45 5.37
N SER A 293 10.96 -7.22 4.10
CA SER A 293 10.32 -7.99 3.03
C SER A 293 11.34 -8.28 1.94
N THR A 294 11.18 -9.39 1.27
CA THR A 294 11.89 -9.61 0.00
C THR A 294 11.43 -8.60 -1.05
N SER A 295 12.18 -8.50 -2.13
CA SER A 295 11.81 -7.69 -3.29
C SER A 295 12.33 -8.38 -4.55
N GLU A 296 11.42 -9.02 -5.29
CA GLU A 296 11.73 -9.96 -6.34
C GLU A 296 11.03 -9.54 -7.63
N ASP A 297 11.83 -9.12 -8.61
CA ASP A 297 11.35 -8.77 -9.95
C ASP A 297 11.09 -10.03 -10.81
N CYS A 298 11.72 -11.18 -10.46
CA CYS A 298 11.52 -12.49 -11.10
C CYS A 298 11.10 -13.53 -10.05
N PHE A 299 10.05 -14.28 -10.32
CA PHE A 299 9.50 -15.31 -9.43
C PHE A 299 8.70 -16.32 -10.25
N SER A 300 8.66 -17.58 -9.80
CA SER A 300 7.84 -18.63 -10.42
C SER A 300 6.43 -18.69 -9.84
N ASP A 301 6.31 -18.55 -8.50
CA ASP A 301 5.04 -18.52 -7.79
C ASP A 301 4.90 -17.19 -7.04
N PRO A 302 3.86 -16.40 -7.34
CA PRO A 302 3.66 -15.09 -6.73
C PRO A 302 3.22 -15.13 -5.26
N PHE A 303 2.65 -16.23 -4.78
CA PHE A 303 1.97 -16.30 -3.48
C PHE A 303 2.58 -17.31 -2.49
N SER A 304 3.58 -18.08 -2.89
CA SER A 304 4.33 -18.95 -1.98
C SER A 304 5.53 -18.23 -1.36
N THR A 305 5.95 -18.69 -0.18
CA THR A 305 7.19 -18.25 0.46
C THR A 305 8.31 -19.28 0.23
N ASP A 306 9.56 -18.84 0.33
CA ASP A 306 10.74 -19.65 0.07
C ASP A 306 11.89 -19.32 1.06
N GLU A 307 13.08 -19.89 0.80
CA GLU A 307 14.30 -19.72 1.60
C GLU A 307 14.74 -18.27 1.80
N LYS A 308 14.30 -17.33 0.94
CA LYS A 308 14.60 -15.91 1.11
C LYS A 308 13.88 -15.34 2.34
N LEU A 309 12.67 -15.83 2.64
CA LEU A 309 11.98 -15.46 3.87
C LEU A 309 12.67 -16.07 5.10
N GLU A 310 13.11 -17.34 5.02
CA GLU A 310 13.84 -17.98 6.13
C GLU A 310 15.14 -17.24 6.45
N LYS A 311 15.84 -16.77 5.41
CA LYS A 311 17.01 -15.89 5.60
C LYS A 311 16.65 -14.58 6.29
N LEU A 312 15.56 -13.91 5.89
CA LEU A 312 15.10 -12.67 6.55
C LEU A 312 14.75 -12.90 8.02
N LEU A 313 14.14 -14.04 8.36
CA LEU A 313 13.83 -14.41 9.73
C LEU A 313 15.11 -14.60 10.56
N ALA A 314 16.11 -15.28 10.01
CA ALA A 314 17.40 -15.43 10.65
C ALA A 314 18.12 -14.08 10.86
N ASP A 315 18.12 -13.23 9.84
CA ASP A 315 18.70 -11.87 9.90
C ASP A 315 17.96 -11.01 10.96
N ALA A 316 16.63 -11.14 11.06
CA ALA A 316 15.83 -10.44 12.09
C ALA A 316 16.17 -10.89 13.52
N CYS A 317 16.32 -12.19 13.74
CA CYS A 317 16.74 -12.74 15.05
C CYS A 317 18.17 -12.31 15.43
N ALA A 318 19.06 -12.11 14.46
CA ALA A 318 20.39 -11.59 14.71
C ALA A 318 20.36 -10.10 15.13
N VAL A 319 19.39 -9.32 14.62
CA VAL A 319 19.24 -7.90 14.95
C VAL A 319 18.42 -7.69 16.25
N VAL A 320 17.40 -8.52 16.46
CA VAL A 320 16.49 -8.50 17.62
C VAL A 320 16.43 -9.91 18.22
N PRO A 321 17.36 -10.28 19.12
CA PRO A 321 17.52 -11.65 19.62
C PRO A 321 16.30 -12.22 20.35
N SER A 322 15.46 -11.38 20.94
CA SER A 322 14.21 -11.80 21.60
C SER A 322 13.25 -12.50 20.65
N LEU A 323 13.31 -12.22 19.35
CA LEU A 323 12.48 -12.86 18.33
C LEU A 323 12.86 -14.33 18.05
N GLY A 324 14.06 -14.75 18.40
CA GLY A 324 14.53 -16.12 18.15
C GLY A 324 13.72 -17.22 18.87
N ARG A 325 12.88 -16.84 19.84
CA ARG A 325 11.98 -17.77 20.56
C ARG A 325 10.53 -17.61 20.18
N ALA A 326 10.19 -16.58 19.39
CA ALA A 326 8.82 -16.29 18.99
C ALA A 326 8.38 -17.25 17.86
N PRO A 327 7.25 -17.95 17.98
CA PRO A 327 6.75 -18.80 16.92
C PRO A 327 6.29 -17.96 15.71
N VAL A 328 6.60 -18.43 14.51
CA VAL A 328 6.04 -17.88 13.28
C VAL A 328 4.59 -18.37 13.15
N ILE A 329 3.63 -17.44 13.23
CA ILE A 329 2.19 -17.75 13.17
C ILE A 329 1.61 -17.58 11.77
N GLU A 330 2.28 -16.80 10.89
CA GLU A 330 1.87 -16.65 9.50
C GLU A 330 3.07 -16.39 8.59
N ARG A 331 3.01 -16.94 7.38
CA ARG A 331 3.88 -16.60 6.24
C ARG A 331 3.02 -16.07 5.11
N TRP A 332 3.45 -14.98 4.51
CA TRP A 332 2.70 -14.29 3.46
C TRP A 332 3.61 -13.92 2.29
N ALA A 333 3.06 -14.02 1.09
CA ALA A 333 3.67 -13.48 -0.13
C ALA A 333 2.61 -12.78 -0.98
N GLY A 334 3.01 -11.71 -1.68
CA GLY A 334 2.10 -10.97 -2.55
C GLY A 334 2.82 -10.03 -3.50
N LEU A 335 2.06 -9.47 -4.44
CA LEU A 335 2.55 -8.69 -5.56
C LEU A 335 2.32 -7.20 -5.34
N ARG A 336 3.41 -6.44 -5.24
CA ARG A 336 3.36 -4.98 -5.13
C ARG A 336 3.44 -4.32 -6.51
N PRO A 337 2.61 -3.29 -6.79
CA PRO A 337 2.66 -2.55 -8.04
C PRO A 337 3.85 -1.59 -8.05
N LYS A 338 4.83 -1.80 -8.93
CA LYS A 338 5.97 -0.92 -9.15
C LYS A 338 5.84 -0.28 -10.52
N ALA A 339 5.53 1.00 -10.55
CA ALA A 339 5.43 1.76 -11.81
C ALA A 339 6.82 1.93 -12.47
N VAL A 340 6.85 2.15 -13.77
CA VAL A 340 8.07 2.28 -14.56
C VAL A 340 8.99 3.37 -14.04
N GLY A 341 8.47 4.52 -13.62
CA GLY A 341 9.21 5.62 -13.00
C GLY A 341 9.59 5.39 -11.53
N ARG A 342 9.21 4.25 -10.92
CA ARG A 342 9.39 3.89 -9.51
C ARG A 342 8.65 4.77 -8.52
N ASP A 343 7.95 5.78 -8.96
CA ASP A 343 7.07 6.65 -8.18
C ASP A 343 5.61 6.22 -8.30
N PRO A 344 4.74 6.63 -7.38
CA PRO A 344 3.29 6.48 -7.57
C PRO A 344 2.83 7.11 -8.87
N MET A 345 1.81 6.53 -9.48
CA MET A 345 1.20 6.99 -10.73
C MET A 345 -0.20 7.53 -10.43
N VAL A 346 -0.45 8.82 -10.70
CA VAL A 346 -1.74 9.47 -10.46
C VAL A 346 -2.07 10.50 -11.54
N GLY A 347 -3.37 10.67 -11.80
CA GLY A 347 -3.91 11.67 -12.73
C GLY A 347 -4.34 11.13 -14.07
N THR A 348 -4.61 12.04 -15.00
CA THR A 348 -5.16 11.76 -16.34
C THR A 348 -4.16 12.09 -17.44
N LEU A 349 -4.52 11.69 -18.66
CA LEU A 349 -3.98 12.26 -19.91
C LEU A 349 -4.99 13.24 -20.48
N SER A 350 -4.54 14.26 -21.19
CA SER A 350 -5.43 15.25 -21.86
C SER A 350 -6.39 14.61 -22.86
N GLU A 351 -5.92 13.56 -23.53
CA GLU A 351 -6.67 12.78 -24.50
C GLU A 351 -7.71 11.84 -23.85
N TYR A 352 -7.50 11.47 -22.61
CA TYR A 352 -8.36 10.55 -21.85
C TYR A 352 -8.76 11.14 -20.48
N PRO A 353 -9.47 12.28 -20.44
CA PRO A 353 -9.78 12.98 -19.21
C PRO A 353 -10.70 12.21 -18.24
N ARG A 354 -11.44 11.22 -18.75
CA ARG A 354 -12.32 10.36 -17.94
C ARG A 354 -11.59 9.25 -17.20
N LEU A 355 -10.35 8.92 -17.60
CA LEU A 355 -9.55 7.86 -16.97
C LEU A 355 -8.50 8.47 -16.04
N VAL A 356 -8.58 8.17 -14.76
CA VAL A 356 -7.64 8.59 -13.72
C VAL A 356 -6.84 7.39 -13.23
N ALA A 357 -5.54 7.43 -13.38
CA ALA A 357 -4.66 6.45 -12.75
C ALA A 357 -4.53 6.73 -11.24
N LEU A 358 -4.46 5.67 -10.42
CA LEU A 358 -4.15 5.73 -8.99
C LEU A 358 -3.46 4.43 -8.57
N SER A 359 -2.18 4.26 -8.88
CA SER A 359 -1.47 3.00 -8.69
C SER A 359 0.05 3.23 -8.52
N GLY A 360 0.82 2.15 -8.55
CA GLY A 360 2.29 2.23 -8.60
C GLY A 360 2.99 2.60 -7.29
N GLY A 361 2.26 2.73 -6.17
CA GLY A 361 2.82 3.20 -4.90
C GLY A 361 3.79 2.24 -4.22
N PHE A 362 3.96 1.03 -4.74
CA PHE A 362 4.98 0.05 -4.31
C PHE A 362 5.10 -0.08 -2.79
N LYS A 363 6.24 0.37 -2.20
CA LYS A 363 6.51 0.26 -0.75
C LYS A 363 5.97 1.43 0.07
N VAL A 364 5.45 2.49 -0.57
CA VAL A 364 5.02 3.71 0.14
C VAL A 364 3.50 3.93 0.15
N SER A 365 2.74 2.99 -0.43
CA SER A 365 1.29 3.12 -0.62
C SER A 365 0.52 3.47 0.65
N PHE A 366 0.77 2.79 1.77
CA PHE A 366 0.04 3.04 3.02
C PHE A 366 0.26 4.44 3.58
N GLY A 367 1.45 5.01 3.40
CA GLY A 367 1.75 6.37 3.84
C GLY A 367 1.21 7.46 2.92
N LEU A 368 0.98 7.15 1.63
CA LEU A 368 0.64 8.15 0.62
C LEU A 368 -0.78 8.06 0.07
N ALA A 369 -1.47 6.92 0.25
CA ALA A 369 -2.72 6.62 -0.45
C ALA A 369 -3.80 7.69 -0.26
N HIS A 370 -3.93 8.27 0.93
CA HIS A 370 -4.93 9.31 1.22
C HIS A 370 -4.65 10.63 0.47
N TYR A 371 -3.38 11.03 0.32
CA TYR A 371 -2.99 12.22 -0.47
C TYR A 371 -3.09 11.97 -1.97
N LEU A 372 -2.70 10.77 -2.42
CA LEU A 372 -2.85 10.38 -3.82
C LEU A 372 -4.34 10.23 -4.21
N ALA A 373 -5.20 9.83 -3.28
CA ALA A 373 -6.64 9.80 -3.48
C ALA A 373 -7.22 11.22 -3.63
N ASP A 374 -6.78 12.19 -2.83
CA ASP A 374 -7.15 13.60 -3.00
C ASP A 374 -6.75 14.11 -4.39
N ALA A 375 -5.52 13.80 -4.83
CA ALA A 375 -5.03 14.16 -6.15
C ALA A 375 -5.83 13.49 -7.29
N ALA A 376 -6.23 12.23 -7.14
CA ALA A 376 -7.07 11.54 -8.11
C ALA A 376 -8.46 12.18 -8.20
N LEU A 377 -9.06 12.57 -7.08
CA LEU A 377 -10.35 13.25 -7.06
C LEU A 377 -10.27 14.70 -7.59
N GLN A 378 -9.15 15.41 -7.39
CA GLN A 378 -8.90 16.68 -8.08
C GLN A 378 -8.97 16.50 -9.59
N ALA A 379 -8.33 15.44 -10.13
CA ALA A 379 -8.41 15.12 -11.56
C ALA A 379 -9.84 14.78 -12.02
N VAL A 380 -10.61 14.01 -11.24
CA VAL A 380 -12.04 13.76 -11.49
C VAL A 380 -12.85 15.04 -11.58
N CYS A 381 -12.53 16.02 -10.73
CA CYS A 381 -13.19 17.35 -10.73
C CYS A 381 -12.64 18.32 -11.80
N GLY A 382 -11.77 17.87 -12.70
CA GLY A 382 -11.19 18.69 -13.77
C GLY A 382 -10.05 19.61 -13.34
N HIS A 383 -9.50 19.42 -12.14
CA HIS A 383 -8.35 20.18 -11.65
C HIS A 383 -7.04 19.45 -11.96
N THR A 384 -5.96 20.20 -12.13
CA THR A 384 -4.61 19.60 -12.21
C THR A 384 -4.23 19.09 -10.82
N PRO A 385 -3.88 17.80 -10.68
CA PRO A 385 -3.44 17.23 -9.40
C PRO A 385 -2.21 17.95 -8.84
N ASP A 386 -2.27 18.33 -7.56
CA ASP A 386 -1.14 18.90 -6.83
C ASP A 386 -0.21 17.78 -6.35
N VAL A 387 0.65 17.33 -7.24
CA VAL A 387 1.61 16.24 -6.99
C VAL A 387 2.94 16.53 -7.70
N PRO A 388 4.05 15.97 -7.22
CA PRO A 388 5.32 16.02 -7.93
C PRO A 388 5.18 15.55 -9.38
N SER A 389 5.88 16.19 -10.30
CA SER A 389 5.78 15.89 -11.74
C SER A 389 6.01 14.41 -12.07
N GLY A 390 6.96 13.78 -11.38
CA GLY A 390 7.26 12.35 -11.55
C GLY A 390 6.12 11.41 -11.14
N PHE A 391 5.07 11.90 -10.46
CA PHE A 391 3.91 11.06 -10.09
C PHE A 391 2.81 11.11 -11.16
N ARG A 392 2.85 12.05 -12.09
CA ARG A 392 1.81 12.22 -13.10
C ARG A 392 1.82 11.08 -14.11
N LEU A 393 0.63 10.58 -14.47
CA LEU A 393 0.46 9.52 -15.48
C LEU A 393 1.23 9.84 -16.77
N GLN A 394 1.18 11.09 -17.24
CA GLN A 394 1.88 11.56 -18.43
C GLN A 394 3.40 11.26 -18.40
N GLU A 395 4.05 11.45 -17.24
CA GLU A 395 5.48 11.20 -17.09
C GLU A 395 5.79 9.69 -17.19
N HIS A 396 4.96 8.86 -16.55
CA HIS A 396 5.11 7.40 -16.63
C HIS A 396 4.93 6.89 -18.06
N VAL A 397 3.94 7.40 -18.81
CA VAL A 397 3.75 7.08 -20.24
C VAL A 397 4.97 7.50 -21.03
N SER A 398 5.48 8.73 -20.82
CA SER A 398 6.68 9.24 -21.51
C SER A 398 7.92 8.38 -21.24
N ILE A 399 8.11 7.92 -20.00
CA ILE A 399 9.22 7.00 -19.64
C ILE A 399 9.02 5.65 -20.35
N ALA A 400 7.82 5.08 -20.31
CA ALA A 400 7.54 3.77 -20.88
C ALA A 400 7.77 3.74 -22.40
N VAL A 401 7.31 4.77 -23.12
CA VAL A 401 7.54 4.90 -24.57
C VAL A 401 9.02 5.00 -24.90
N ARG A 402 9.77 5.88 -24.23
CA ARG A 402 11.22 6.00 -24.42
C ARG A 402 11.99 4.71 -24.12
N THR A 403 11.53 3.93 -23.13
CA THR A 403 12.16 2.66 -22.78
C THR A 403 12.00 1.62 -23.89
N LEU A 404 10.85 1.58 -24.56
CA LEU A 404 10.62 0.70 -25.70
C LEU A 404 11.53 1.07 -26.88
N GLU A 405 11.59 2.37 -27.26
CA GLU A 405 12.42 2.88 -28.36
C GLU A 405 13.93 2.61 -28.18
N THR A 406 14.40 2.49 -26.93
CA THR A 406 15.83 2.20 -26.65
C THR A 406 16.14 0.71 -26.55
N SER A 407 15.15 -0.16 -26.60
CA SER A 407 15.28 -1.62 -26.51
C SER A 407 15.27 -2.30 -27.89
N ASP A 408 14.87 -1.56 -28.93
CA ASP A 408 14.94 -1.92 -30.34
C ASP A 408 16.28 -1.45 -30.95
#